data_743b9860b375f33b21a07ee2e551ca5f
#
_entry.id   743b9860b375f33b21a07ee2e551ca5f
#
_cell.length_a   1.000
_cell.length_b   1.000
_cell.length_c   1.000
_cell.angle_alpha   90.00
_cell.angle_beta   90.00
_cell.angle_gamma   90.00
#
_symmetry.space_group_name_H-M   'P 1'
#
loop_
_entity.id
_entity.type
_entity.pdbx_description
1 polymer ?
#
loop_
_entity_poly.entity_id
_entity_poly.type
_entity_poly.pdbx_seq_one_letter_code
_entity_poly.pdbx_strand_id
1 'polypeptide(L)'
;LRSMAAEAAEIPLWLFEDSYHIVGDLAETISHLVCQKERNDHNGLKLHELILQMIENRKEDEEKQLAFILSQWKSMDFYSCFVFNKLITGGFRIGVSQKLMTRSLAKSTGIDEDVIAYRLMGDWDPKHISFEELILSPDKDALSYKPYPFYLAYALDKKPDELGSPKDWCYEYKWDGIRVQLIKRKDQIMMWSRGEELITNQFPEIQALNEVLINGTVLDGELLVYKENKIGSFNDLQKRLGRKNVGKKTLEQYPIVVRAYDLLEYDSTDLRNETYDKRRNQLESLVGKLNHPLIQLSKRYHIQKWEVVRHAYDNARSNRSEGLMLKQKNTTYKIGRKKGDWWKWKVEPLTIDAVLTYAMRGHGRRSNLFTDYTFALWKSSENGQNELVTFAKAYSGLTDAEFKEVDSFIKKNTIERFGPVRSVHPELVFEIAFEGVANSSRHKSGVAVRFPRILRWRKDKSINEANTVDDLKSLIPNG
;
A
#
# COMPACT_ATOMS: atom_id res chain seq x y z
N LEU A 1 16.74 8.25 -21.42
CA LEU A 1 16.79 6.87 -21.92
C LEU A 1 16.10 6.68 -23.27
N ARG A 2 14.84 7.13 -23.47
CA ARG A 2 14.10 6.90 -24.73
C ARG A 2 14.75 7.58 -25.92
N SER A 3 15.07 8.88 -25.80
CA SER A 3 15.77 9.65 -26.85
C SER A 3 17.13 9.04 -27.18
N MET A 4 17.88 8.69 -26.12
CA MET A 4 19.20 8.05 -26.26
C MET A 4 19.09 6.66 -26.92
N ALA A 5 18.07 5.89 -26.59
CA ALA A 5 17.86 4.58 -27.22
C ALA A 5 17.43 4.70 -28.69
N ALA A 6 16.62 5.70 -29.03
CA ALA A 6 16.27 5.99 -30.43
C ALA A 6 17.51 6.40 -31.23
N GLU A 7 18.37 7.26 -30.67
CA GLU A 7 19.63 7.67 -31.29
C GLU A 7 20.60 6.49 -31.44
N ALA A 8 20.76 5.68 -30.39
CA ALA A 8 21.61 4.48 -30.44
C ALA A 8 21.12 3.41 -31.43
N ALA A 9 19.83 3.36 -31.68
CA ALA A 9 19.20 2.47 -32.66
C ALA A 9 19.14 3.07 -34.07
N GLU A 10 19.62 4.31 -34.26
CA GLU A 10 19.56 5.06 -35.52
C GLU A 10 18.14 5.19 -36.09
N ILE A 11 17.13 5.32 -35.22
CA ILE A 11 15.72 5.46 -35.62
C ILE A 11 15.14 6.77 -35.08
N PRO A 12 14.13 7.35 -35.75
CA PRO A 12 13.41 8.51 -35.24
C PRO A 12 12.73 8.21 -33.89
N LEU A 13 12.68 9.19 -33.00
CA LEU A 13 12.06 9.04 -31.69
C LEU A 13 10.60 8.56 -31.74
N TRP A 14 9.84 9.04 -32.72
CA TRP A 14 8.45 8.61 -32.88
C TRP A 14 8.32 7.11 -33.18
N LEU A 15 9.27 6.53 -33.93
CA LEU A 15 9.26 5.09 -34.23
C LEU A 15 9.67 4.26 -33.00
N PHE A 16 10.60 4.77 -32.17
CA PHE A 16 10.92 4.17 -30.90
C PHE A 16 9.70 4.17 -29.96
N GLU A 17 8.97 5.29 -29.87
CA GLU A 17 7.79 5.42 -29.04
C GLU A 17 6.65 4.46 -29.50
N ASP A 18 6.44 4.33 -30.80
CA ASP A 18 5.48 3.36 -31.33
C ASP A 18 5.90 1.91 -31.02
N SER A 19 7.17 1.58 -31.17
CA SER A 19 7.72 0.28 -30.79
C SER A 19 7.51 -0.01 -29.31
N TYR A 20 7.81 0.98 -28.44
CA TYR A 20 7.55 0.87 -27.01
C TYR A 20 6.05 0.67 -26.69
N HIS A 21 5.16 1.32 -27.42
CA HIS A 21 3.72 1.12 -27.23
C HIS A 21 3.23 -0.28 -27.62
N ILE A 22 3.88 -0.90 -28.60
CA ILE A 22 3.57 -2.27 -29.02
C ILE A 22 4.13 -3.30 -28.03
N VAL A 23 5.42 -3.17 -27.67
CA VAL A 23 6.12 -4.10 -26.76
C VAL A 23 5.58 -3.96 -25.32
N GLY A 24 5.32 -2.73 -24.89
CA GLY A 24 4.74 -2.44 -23.58
C GLY A 24 5.73 -2.46 -22.41
N ASP A 25 7.02 -2.66 -22.68
CA ASP A 25 8.10 -2.67 -21.70
C ASP A 25 9.32 -1.94 -22.25
N LEU A 26 9.76 -0.89 -21.52
CA LEU A 26 10.87 -0.04 -21.99
C LEU A 26 12.20 -0.80 -22.08
N ALA A 27 12.50 -1.65 -21.08
CA ALA A 27 13.73 -2.42 -21.06
C ALA A 27 13.78 -3.43 -22.22
N GLU A 28 12.67 -4.10 -22.49
CA GLU A 28 12.53 -5.04 -23.60
C GLU A 28 12.62 -4.33 -24.96
N THR A 29 11.98 -3.17 -25.10
CA THR A 29 12.04 -2.35 -26.32
C THR A 29 13.46 -1.90 -26.62
N ILE A 30 14.18 -1.39 -25.62
CA ILE A 30 15.59 -1.00 -25.79
C ILE A 30 16.43 -2.20 -26.23
N SER A 31 16.24 -3.34 -25.56
CA SER A 31 17.00 -4.56 -25.87
C SER A 31 16.78 -5.07 -27.28
N HIS A 32 15.55 -4.97 -27.80
CA HIS A 32 15.24 -5.35 -29.17
C HIS A 32 15.87 -4.41 -30.22
N LEU A 33 15.96 -3.13 -29.91
CA LEU A 33 16.33 -2.12 -30.89
C LEU A 33 17.82 -1.78 -30.86
N VAL A 34 18.46 -1.89 -29.69
CA VAL A 34 19.81 -1.36 -29.48
C VAL A 34 20.86 -2.45 -29.26
N CYS A 35 20.49 -3.58 -28.65
CA CYS A 35 21.45 -4.57 -28.21
C CYS A 35 21.69 -5.68 -29.25
N GLN A 36 22.87 -6.29 -29.22
CA GLN A 36 23.23 -7.32 -30.20
C GLN A 36 22.38 -8.59 -30.03
N LYS A 37 22.00 -9.22 -31.15
CA LYS A 37 21.17 -10.43 -31.13
C LYS A 37 21.97 -11.68 -30.78
N GLU A 38 23.26 -11.70 -31.01
CA GLU A 38 24.14 -12.84 -30.78
C GLU A 38 24.83 -12.75 -29.42
N ARG A 39 24.99 -13.92 -28.77
CA ARG A 39 25.68 -14.05 -27.51
C ARG A 39 27.18 -13.85 -27.77
N ASN A 40 27.67 -12.65 -27.57
CA ASN A 40 29.12 -12.48 -27.43
C ASN A 40 29.53 -13.06 -26.08
N ASP A 41 30.62 -13.83 -26.05
CA ASP A 41 31.22 -14.27 -24.81
C ASP A 41 31.55 -13.02 -23.99
N HIS A 42 30.68 -12.73 -23.03
CA HIS A 42 30.83 -11.59 -22.15
C HIS A 42 32.18 -11.70 -21.44
N ASN A 43 32.85 -10.60 -21.28
CA ASN A 43 34.09 -10.42 -20.51
C ASN A 43 33.98 -10.82 -19.02
N GLY A 44 33.24 -11.88 -18.70
CA GLY A 44 33.17 -12.47 -17.37
C GLY A 44 32.67 -11.53 -16.26
N LEU A 45 32.10 -10.34 -16.59
CA LEU A 45 31.62 -9.40 -15.60
C LEU A 45 30.48 -10.00 -14.81
N LYS A 46 30.71 -10.20 -13.52
CA LYS A 46 29.70 -10.77 -12.63
C LYS A 46 28.62 -9.73 -12.31
N LEU A 47 27.41 -10.19 -12.01
CA LEU A 47 26.27 -9.30 -11.70
C LEU A 47 26.59 -8.29 -10.59
N HIS A 48 27.30 -8.71 -9.54
CA HIS A 48 27.65 -7.81 -8.43
C HIS A 48 28.63 -6.72 -8.86
N GLU A 49 29.58 -7.02 -9.75
CA GLU A 49 30.54 -6.06 -10.30
C GLU A 49 29.82 -5.02 -11.14
N LEU A 50 28.87 -5.44 -11.98
CA LEU A 50 28.00 -4.53 -12.74
C LEU A 50 27.21 -3.61 -11.83
N ILE A 51 26.58 -4.15 -10.77
CA ILE A 51 25.83 -3.35 -9.80
C ILE A 51 26.74 -2.34 -9.10
N LEU A 52 27.95 -2.70 -8.71
CA LEU A 52 28.92 -1.77 -8.12
C LEU A 52 29.27 -0.65 -9.09
N GLN A 53 29.56 -0.96 -10.35
CA GLN A 53 29.81 0.04 -11.38
C GLN A 53 28.62 0.99 -11.59
N MET A 54 27.38 0.46 -11.57
CA MET A 54 26.16 1.28 -11.65
C MET A 54 26.04 2.24 -10.45
N ILE A 55 26.35 1.77 -9.24
CA ILE A 55 26.30 2.58 -8.01
C ILE A 55 27.35 3.70 -8.05
N GLU A 56 28.55 3.41 -8.51
CA GLU A 56 29.63 4.38 -8.66
C GLU A 56 29.28 5.43 -9.73
N ASN A 57 28.80 4.97 -10.88
CA ASN A 57 28.43 5.83 -12.01
C ASN A 57 27.24 6.76 -11.68
N ARG A 58 26.37 6.37 -10.76
CA ARG A 58 25.27 7.23 -10.30
C ARG A 58 25.74 8.56 -9.68
N LYS A 59 26.99 8.63 -9.23
CA LYS A 59 27.59 9.82 -8.61
C LYS A 59 28.25 10.74 -9.63
N GLU A 60 28.44 10.26 -10.86
CA GLU A 60 29.06 10.99 -11.96
C GLU A 60 28.08 11.98 -12.61
N ASP A 61 28.60 12.86 -13.45
CA ASP A 61 27.80 13.76 -14.26
C ASP A 61 26.98 13.03 -15.32
N GLU A 62 25.95 13.69 -15.86
CA GLU A 62 25.01 13.09 -16.80
C GLU A 62 25.68 12.54 -18.06
N GLU A 63 26.72 13.23 -18.58
CA GLU A 63 27.44 12.81 -19.78
C GLU A 63 28.15 11.48 -19.57
N LYS A 64 28.83 11.31 -18.44
CA LYS A 64 29.50 10.05 -18.09
C LYS A 64 28.47 8.92 -17.80
N GLN A 65 27.36 9.24 -17.15
CA GLN A 65 26.28 8.27 -16.95
C GLN A 65 25.73 7.75 -18.28
N LEU A 66 25.49 8.64 -19.24
CA LEU A 66 25.03 8.28 -20.58
C LEU A 66 26.07 7.46 -21.34
N ALA A 67 27.34 7.86 -21.30
CA ALA A 67 28.44 7.15 -21.93
C ALA A 67 28.60 5.72 -21.38
N PHE A 68 28.46 5.55 -20.06
CA PHE A 68 28.43 4.24 -19.41
C PHE A 68 27.29 3.37 -19.93
N ILE A 69 26.06 3.88 -19.96
CA ILE A 69 24.90 3.12 -20.43
C ILE A 69 25.09 2.68 -21.89
N LEU A 70 25.54 3.60 -22.76
CA LEU A 70 25.82 3.30 -24.18
C LEU A 70 26.90 2.23 -24.34
N SER A 71 27.96 2.28 -23.53
CA SER A 71 29.00 1.24 -23.56
C SER A 71 28.48 -0.14 -23.19
N GLN A 72 27.62 -0.21 -22.19
CA GLN A 72 26.99 -1.47 -21.78
C GLN A 72 26.05 -2.02 -22.85
N TRP A 73 25.22 -1.17 -23.47
CA TRP A 73 24.33 -1.59 -24.56
C TRP A 73 25.10 -2.17 -25.77
N LYS A 74 26.26 -1.62 -26.08
CA LYS A 74 27.12 -2.10 -27.18
C LYS A 74 27.78 -3.45 -26.88
N SER A 75 28.01 -3.74 -25.61
CA SER A 75 28.75 -4.94 -25.18
C SER A 75 27.85 -6.12 -24.78
N MET A 76 26.56 -5.89 -24.53
CA MET A 76 25.65 -6.89 -23.99
C MET A 76 24.81 -7.55 -25.08
N ASP A 77 24.55 -8.87 -24.92
CA ASP A 77 23.51 -9.55 -25.66
C ASP A 77 22.11 -9.10 -25.24
N PHE A 78 21.07 -9.53 -25.96
CA PHE A 78 19.69 -9.17 -25.71
C PHE A 78 19.27 -9.42 -24.25
N TYR A 79 19.55 -10.58 -23.66
CA TYR A 79 19.09 -10.93 -22.32
C TYR A 79 19.84 -10.15 -21.24
N SER A 80 21.14 -10.01 -21.38
CA SER A 80 21.96 -9.19 -20.47
C SER A 80 21.55 -7.73 -20.52
N CYS A 81 21.34 -7.19 -21.71
CA CYS A 81 20.83 -5.86 -21.93
C CYS A 81 19.42 -5.65 -21.33
N PHE A 82 18.54 -6.62 -21.49
CA PHE A 82 17.21 -6.59 -20.90
C PHE A 82 17.27 -6.51 -19.36
N VAL A 83 18.10 -7.36 -18.74
CA VAL A 83 18.30 -7.33 -17.27
C VAL A 83 18.94 -6.01 -16.84
N PHE A 84 19.96 -5.52 -17.55
CA PHE A 84 20.60 -4.25 -17.26
C PHE A 84 19.62 -3.09 -17.31
N ASN A 85 18.79 -3.01 -18.35
CA ASN A 85 17.75 -1.99 -18.46
C ASN A 85 16.68 -2.10 -17.37
N LYS A 86 16.36 -3.32 -16.92
CA LYS A 86 15.48 -3.54 -15.77
C LYS A 86 16.10 -3.03 -14.47
N LEU A 87 17.40 -3.19 -14.26
CA LEU A 87 18.11 -2.62 -13.11
C LEU A 87 18.04 -1.08 -13.10
N ILE A 88 18.24 -0.45 -14.26
CA ILE A 88 18.16 1.02 -14.40
C ILE A 88 16.72 1.52 -14.15
N THR A 89 15.72 0.88 -14.73
CA THR A 89 14.33 1.33 -14.69
C THR A 89 13.57 0.91 -13.43
N GLY A 90 14.12 0.01 -12.62
CA GLY A 90 13.50 -0.51 -11.40
C GLY A 90 12.25 -1.36 -11.64
N GLY A 91 12.03 -1.80 -12.85
CA GLY A 91 10.78 -2.42 -13.30
C GLY A 91 10.74 -3.95 -13.25
N PHE A 92 11.39 -4.61 -12.30
CA PHE A 92 11.36 -6.09 -12.17
C PHE A 92 9.98 -6.62 -11.80
N ARG A 93 9.07 -6.69 -12.72
CA ARG A 93 7.75 -7.33 -12.52
C ARG A 93 7.85 -8.84 -12.76
N ILE A 94 8.71 -9.53 -12.02
CA ILE A 94 8.96 -10.97 -12.19
C ILE A 94 7.87 -11.87 -11.58
N GLY A 95 6.84 -11.29 -10.95
CA GLY A 95 5.74 -12.05 -10.37
C GLY A 95 6.10 -12.86 -9.11
N VAL A 96 7.33 -12.70 -8.58
CA VAL A 96 7.75 -13.35 -7.35
C VAL A 96 7.31 -12.51 -6.16
N SER A 97 6.36 -13.02 -5.40
CA SER A 97 5.96 -12.41 -4.13
C SER A 97 6.93 -12.81 -3.01
N GLN A 98 6.99 -12.00 -1.96
CA GLN A 98 7.72 -12.34 -0.72
C GLN A 98 7.35 -13.74 -0.22
N LYS A 99 6.06 -14.09 -0.23
CA LYS A 99 5.58 -15.41 0.18
C LYS A 99 6.14 -16.55 -0.69
N LEU A 100 6.25 -16.34 -2.01
CA LEU A 100 6.83 -17.34 -2.90
C LEU A 100 8.34 -17.51 -2.62
N MET A 101 9.06 -16.41 -2.37
CA MET A 101 10.47 -16.42 -1.97
C MET A 101 10.66 -17.18 -0.65
N THR A 102 9.86 -16.85 0.37
CA THR A 102 9.90 -17.52 1.69
C THR A 102 9.73 -19.03 1.55
N ARG A 103 8.72 -19.48 0.78
CA ARG A 103 8.50 -20.91 0.52
C ARG A 103 9.65 -21.58 -0.22
N SER A 104 10.22 -20.90 -1.20
CA SER A 104 11.35 -21.42 -1.97
C SER A 104 12.57 -21.61 -1.09
N LEU A 105 12.87 -20.63 -0.24
CA LEU A 105 13.95 -20.71 0.74
C LEU A 105 13.68 -21.81 1.77
N ALA A 106 12.49 -21.90 2.34
CA ALA A 106 12.12 -22.95 3.27
C ALA A 106 12.31 -24.34 2.65
N LYS A 107 11.85 -24.52 1.42
CA LYS A 107 12.01 -25.79 0.68
C LYS A 107 13.47 -26.14 0.40
N SER A 108 14.31 -25.16 0.06
CA SER A 108 15.71 -25.40 -0.29
C SER A 108 16.61 -25.61 0.94
N THR A 109 16.29 -24.99 2.07
CA THR A 109 17.10 -25.05 3.29
C THR A 109 16.61 -26.08 4.31
N GLY A 110 15.38 -26.56 4.17
CA GLY A 110 14.72 -27.42 5.17
C GLY A 110 14.29 -26.69 6.44
N ILE A 111 14.43 -25.35 6.48
CA ILE A 111 14.02 -24.52 7.61
C ILE A 111 12.52 -24.19 7.47
N ASP A 112 11.82 -24.15 8.58
CA ASP A 112 10.38 -23.84 8.61
C ASP A 112 10.05 -22.51 7.93
N GLU A 113 8.93 -22.45 7.18
CA GLU A 113 8.50 -21.28 6.41
C GLU A 113 8.32 -20.05 7.32
N ASP A 114 7.83 -20.26 8.54
CA ASP A 114 7.58 -19.18 9.49
C ASP A 114 8.89 -18.59 10.07
N VAL A 115 9.91 -19.45 10.23
CA VAL A 115 11.26 -19.02 10.64
C VAL A 115 11.92 -18.20 9.54
N ILE A 116 11.85 -18.66 8.28
CA ILE A 116 12.36 -17.90 7.13
C ILE A 116 11.62 -16.57 6.97
N ALA A 117 10.29 -16.57 7.08
CA ALA A 117 9.50 -15.34 7.00
C ALA A 117 9.97 -14.32 8.05
N TYR A 118 10.20 -14.77 9.28
CA TYR A 118 10.68 -13.93 10.36
C TYR A 118 12.10 -13.37 10.11
N ARG A 119 13.02 -14.19 9.61
CA ARG A 119 14.41 -13.79 9.31
C ARG A 119 14.50 -12.75 8.20
N LEU A 120 13.61 -12.82 7.21
CA LEU A 120 13.54 -11.88 6.10
C LEU A 120 12.87 -10.55 6.43
N MET A 121 12.25 -10.40 7.62
CA MET A 121 11.58 -9.15 8.02
C MET A 121 12.58 -8.04 8.36
N GLY A 122 12.14 -6.79 8.19
CA GLY A 122 12.89 -5.57 8.51
C GLY A 122 13.97 -5.24 7.47
N ASP A 123 14.65 -4.12 7.70
CA ASP A 123 15.76 -3.66 6.89
C ASP A 123 17.03 -4.44 7.22
N TRP A 124 17.53 -5.19 6.29
CA TRP A 124 18.84 -5.81 6.35
C TRP A 124 19.66 -5.37 5.13
N ASP A 125 20.93 -5.07 5.36
CA ASP A 125 21.85 -4.62 4.33
C ASP A 125 22.72 -5.81 3.88
N PRO A 126 22.63 -6.24 2.61
CA PRO A 126 23.43 -7.34 2.09
C PRO A 126 24.94 -7.07 2.11
N LYS A 127 25.38 -5.85 2.40
CA LYS A 127 26.79 -5.51 2.63
C LYS A 127 27.28 -5.91 4.03
N HIS A 128 26.36 -6.03 4.98
CA HIS A 128 26.66 -6.25 6.39
C HIS A 128 26.16 -7.60 6.93
N ILE A 129 25.38 -8.34 6.13
CA ILE A 129 24.88 -9.65 6.53
C ILE A 129 24.96 -10.63 5.35
N SER A 130 25.54 -11.80 5.59
CA SER A 130 25.61 -12.87 4.60
C SER A 130 24.32 -13.68 4.54
N PHE A 131 24.17 -14.50 3.50
CA PHE A 131 23.05 -15.45 3.40
C PHE A 131 23.07 -16.47 4.55
N GLU A 132 24.24 -16.94 4.91
CA GLU A 132 24.47 -17.87 6.01
C GLU A 132 23.99 -17.28 7.33
N GLU A 133 24.34 -16.03 7.62
CA GLU A 133 23.93 -15.34 8.83
C GLU A 133 22.42 -15.02 8.83
N LEU A 134 21.89 -14.54 7.72
CA LEU A 134 20.48 -14.12 7.62
C LEU A 134 19.53 -15.32 7.62
N ILE A 135 19.87 -16.39 6.87
CA ILE A 135 18.95 -17.50 6.59
C ILE A 135 19.32 -18.77 7.35
N LEU A 136 20.59 -19.13 7.44
CA LEU A 136 21.02 -20.44 7.95
C LEU A 136 21.41 -20.41 9.44
N SER A 137 21.88 -19.27 9.95
CA SER A 137 22.36 -19.16 11.35
C SER A 137 21.28 -19.52 12.36
N PRO A 138 21.62 -20.31 13.39
CA PRO A 138 20.72 -20.57 14.51
C PRO A 138 20.60 -19.40 15.48
N ASP A 139 21.30 -18.27 15.23
CA ASP A 139 21.37 -17.15 16.17
C ASP A 139 20.00 -16.52 16.40
N LYS A 140 19.47 -16.72 17.61
CA LYS A 140 18.20 -16.18 18.08
C LYS A 140 18.31 -14.71 18.48
N ASP A 141 19.49 -14.19 18.74
CA ASP A 141 19.69 -12.85 19.30
C ASP A 141 19.51 -11.73 18.27
N ALA A 142 19.94 -11.92 17.04
CA ALA A 142 19.72 -10.97 15.96
C ALA A 142 18.22 -10.79 15.61
N LEU A 143 17.40 -11.76 15.97
CA LEU A 143 15.95 -11.77 15.72
C LEU A 143 15.15 -11.17 16.88
N SER A 144 15.78 -10.94 18.02
CA SER A 144 15.09 -10.53 19.26
C SER A 144 14.35 -9.18 19.15
N TYR A 145 14.69 -8.34 18.18
CA TYR A 145 14.09 -7.02 18.01
C TYR A 145 13.07 -6.93 16.87
N LYS A 146 12.89 -7.98 16.08
CA LYS A 146 11.97 -7.98 14.96
C LYS A 146 10.53 -8.30 15.38
N PRO A 147 9.53 -7.77 14.65
CA PRO A 147 8.14 -8.12 14.89
C PRO A 147 7.85 -9.57 14.49
N TYR A 148 6.78 -10.12 15.03
CA TYR A 148 6.22 -11.36 14.50
C TYR A 148 5.54 -11.11 13.15
N PRO A 149 5.57 -12.09 12.23
CA PRO A 149 4.82 -11.98 10.97
C PRO A 149 3.33 -11.72 11.23
N PHE A 150 2.79 -10.71 10.55
CA PHE A 150 1.41 -10.27 10.80
C PHE A 150 0.36 -11.26 10.30
N TYR A 151 -0.64 -11.55 11.13
CA TYR A 151 -1.84 -12.26 10.70
C TYR A 151 -2.82 -11.32 10.02
N LEU A 152 -3.25 -11.65 8.79
CA LEU A 152 -4.05 -10.78 7.93
C LEU A 152 -5.47 -11.34 7.71
N ALA A 153 -6.48 -10.52 7.97
CA ALA A 153 -7.87 -10.86 7.73
C ALA A 153 -8.23 -10.85 6.22
N TYR A 154 -9.15 -11.74 5.84
CA TYR A 154 -9.84 -11.66 4.55
C TYR A 154 -10.95 -10.61 4.56
N ALA A 155 -11.29 -10.09 3.38
CA ALA A 155 -12.54 -9.35 3.23
C ALA A 155 -13.72 -10.32 3.43
N LEU A 156 -14.75 -9.88 4.14
CA LEU A 156 -15.97 -10.67 4.28
C LEU A 156 -16.69 -10.68 2.91
N ASP A 157 -16.76 -11.87 2.33
CA ASP A 157 -17.34 -12.14 1.01
C ASP A 157 -18.71 -12.83 1.07
N LYS A 158 -19.29 -12.88 2.26
CA LYS A 158 -20.57 -13.53 2.56
C LYS A 158 -21.32 -12.78 3.68
N LYS A 159 -22.57 -13.13 3.92
CA LYS A 159 -23.31 -12.54 5.04
C LYS A 159 -22.74 -13.00 6.38
N PRO A 160 -22.73 -12.15 7.43
CA PRO A 160 -22.21 -12.55 8.75
C PRO A 160 -22.86 -13.79 9.34
N ASP A 161 -24.15 -13.99 9.13
CA ASP A 161 -24.91 -15.16 9.59
C ASP A 161 -24.42 -16.49 8.97
N GLU A 162 -23.79 -16.45 7.81
CA GLU A 162 -23.15 -17.62 7.19
C GLU A 162 -21.81 -18.02 7.86
N LEU A 163 -21.34 -17.24 8.84
CA LEU A 163 -20.14 -17.58 9.62
C LEU A 163 -20.42 -18.63 10.72
N GLY A 164 -21.68 -19.01 10.93
CA GLY A 164 -22.11 -19.99 11.94
C GLY A 164 -22.58 -19.35 13.25
N SER A 165 -22.33 -20.02 14.37
CA SER A 165 -22.83 -19.57 15.68
C SER A 165 -22.23 -18.21 16.07
N PRO A 166 -23.04 -17.17 16.34
CA PRO A 166 -22.56 -15.86 16.75
C PRO A 166 -21.72 -15.90 18.03
N LYS A 167 -21.98 -16.84 18.93
CA LYS A 167 -21.26 -16.98 20.20
C LYS A 167 -19.79 -17.35 20.04
N ASP A 168 -19.41 -17.95 18.92
CA ASP A 168 -18.01 -18.31 18.61
C ASP A 168 -17.19 -17.12 18.14
N TRP A 169 -17.84 -15.98 17.89
CA TRP A 169 -17.24 -14.79 17.33
C TRP A 169 -17.31 -13.61 18.31
N CYS A 170 -16.43 -12.66 18.05
CA CYS A 170 -16.49 -11.30 18.58
C CYS A 170 -16.21 -10.31 17.45
N TYR A 171 -16.56 -9.04 17.67
CA TYR A 171 -16.18 -7.99 16.77
C TYR A 171 -15.47 -6.85 17.52
N GLU A 172 -14.68 -6.13 16.75
CA GLU A 172 -14.02 -4.87 17.11
C GLU A 172 -14.23 -3.87 15.96
N TYR A 173 -14.19 -2.58 16.25
CA TYR A 173 -14.15 -1.59 15.20
C TYR A 173 -12.84 -1.70 14.43
N LYS A 174 -12.92 -1.61 13.10
CA LYS A 174 -11.76 -1.57 12.24
C LYS A 174 -11.26 -0.13 12.12
N TRP A 175 -10.29 0.20 12.95
CA TRP A 175 -9.71 1.53 12.99
C TRP A 175 -8.96 1.89 11.70
N ASP A 176 -8.99 3.17 11.33
CA ASP A 176 -8.23 3.72 10.20
C ASP A 176 -6.95 4.39 10.70
N GLY A 177 -5.93 3.58 10.93
CA GLY A 177 -4.64 3.99 11.45
C GLY A 177 -3.47 3.25 10.80
N ILE A 178 -2.38 3.10 11.54
CA ILE A 178 -1.25 2.27 11.16
C ILE A 178 -1.22 1.06 12.07
N ARG A 179 -1.38 -0.13 11.50
CA ARG A 179 -1.18 -1.35 12.26
C ARG A 179 0.27 -1.50 12.67
N VAL A 180 0.49 -1.71 13.95
CA VAL A 180 1.83 -1.81 14.55
C VAL A 180 1.95 -2.99 15.49
N GLN A 181 3.18 -3.50 15.62
CA GLN A 181 3.59 -4.29 16.76
C GLN A 181 4.50 -3.43 17.64
N LEU A 182 4.10 -3.28 18.90
CA LEU A 182 4.88 -2.65 19.95
C LEU A 182 5.62 -3.74 20.71
N ILE A 183 6.95 -3.68 20.72
CA ILE A 183 7.82 -4.72 21.24
C ILE A 183 8.66 -4.15 22.37
N LYS A 184 8.60 -4.78 23.55
CA LYS A 184 9.51 -4.51 24.67
C LYS A 184 10.40 -5.72 24.88
N ARG A 185 11.68 -5.59 24.57
CA ARG A 185 12.70 -6.62 24.80
C ARG A 185 14.05 -5.99 25.13
N LYS A 186 14.85 -6.64 25.98
CA LYS A 186 16.19 -6.18 26.39
C LYS A 186 16.22 -4.69 26.77
N ASP A 187 15.24 -4.27 27.57
CA ASP A 187 15.07 -2.88 28.04
C ASP A 187 14.92 -1.82 26.94
N GLN A 188 14.51 -2.23 25.76
CA GLN A 188 14.22 -1.34 24.64
C GLN A 188 12.78 -1.51 24.15
N ILE A 189 12.19 -0.39 23.73
CA ILE A 189 10.90 -0.36 23.07
C ILE A 189 11.08 -0.05 21.58
N MET A 190 10.43 -0.85 20.78
CA MET A 190 10.39 -0.69 19.32
C MET A 190 8.98 -0.79 18.82
N MET A 191 8.67 0.02 17.81
CA MET A 191 7.39 -0.01 17.13
C MET A 191 7.59 -0.26 15.64
N TRP A 192 7.05 -1.37 15.16
CA TRP A 192 7.13 -1.80 13.77
C TRP A 192 5.78 -1.68 13.09
N SER A 193 5.75 -1.11 11.88
CA SER A 193 4.56 -1.07 11.06
C SER A 193 4.31 -2.43 10.38
N ARG A 194 3.08 -2.61 9.87
CA ARG A 194 2.73 -3.78 9.05
C ARG A 194 3.60 -3.90 7.78
N GLY A 195 4.14 -2.80 7.29
CA GLY A 195 5.06 -2.77 6.15
C GLY A 195 6.49 -3.16 6.50
N GLU A 196 6.73 -3.66 7.72
CA GLU A 196 8.05 -4.06 8.22
C GLU A 196 9.03 -2.89 8.36
N GLU A 197 8.51 -1.67 8.55
CA GLU A 197 9.31 -0.48 8.81
C GLU A 197 9.38 -0.20 10.31
N LEU A 198 10.59 0.07 10.81
CA LEU A 198 10.80 0.54 12.18
C LEU A 198 10.43 2.03 12.27
N ILE A 199 9.32 2.32 12.93
CA ILE A 199 8.75 3.68 12.99
C ILE A 199 8.92 4.35 14.36
N THR A 200 9.67 3.75 15.28
CA THR A 200 9.90 4.23 16.65
C THR A 200 10.29 5.71 16.71
N ASN A 201 11.23 6.13 15.86
CA ASN A 201 11.75 7.51 15.87
C ASN A 201 10.73 8.57 15.45
N GLN A 202 9.68 8.16 14.74
CA GLN A 202 8.60 9.05 14.33
C GLN A 202 7.56 9.28 15.45
N PHE A 203 7.63 8.45 16.50
CA PHE A 203 6.73 8.44 17.66
C PHE A 203 7.53 8.32 18.98
N PRO A 204 8.41 9.28 19.27
CA PRO A 204 9.35 9.17 20.39
C PRO A 204 8.67 9.05 21.75
N GLU A 205 7.42 9.52 21.89
CA GLU A 205 6.64 9.41 23.13
C GLU A 205 6.41 7.95 23.58
N ILE A 206 6.49 6.97 22.70
CA ILE A 206 6.34 5.56 23.08
C ILE A 206 7.45 5.08 23.99
N GLN A 207 8.60 5.79 24.05
CA GLN A 207 9.69 5.45 24.95
C GLN A 207 9.26 5.51 26.43
N ALA A 208 8.24 6.30 26.77
CA ALA A 208 7.66 6.31 28.11
C ALA A 208 7.10 4.94 28.55
N LEU A 209 6.76 4.08 27.60
CA LEU A 209 6.31 2.72 27.89
C LEU A 209 7.44 1.77 28.32
N ASN A 210 8.69 2.20 28.16
CA ASN A 210 9.85 1.39 28.53
C ASN A 210 9.92 1.10 30.02
N GLU A 211 9.40 1.99 30.84
CA GLU A 211 9.40 1.87 32.31
C GLU A 211 8.23 1.04 32.85
N VAL A 212 7.15 0.90 32.06
CA VAL A 212 5.89 0.27 32.51
C VAL A 212 5.62 -1.09 31.89
N LEU A 213 6.17 -1.36 30.69
CA LEU A 213 6.06 -2.67 30.06
C LEU A 213 7.22 -3.58 30.51
N ILE A 214 6.90 -4.83 30.83
CA ILE A 214 7.93 -5.83 31.14
C ILE A 214 8.60 -6.34 29.85
N ASN A 215 9.86 -6.77 29.99
CA ASN A 215 10.58 -7.42 28.90
C ASN A 215 9.83 -8.67 28.40
N GLY A 216 9.93 -8.97 27.11
CA GLY A 216 9.20 -10.05 26.50
C GLY A 216 7.70 -9.75 26.34
N THR A 217 7.34 -8.48 26.08
CA THR A 217 5.96 -8.08 25.76
C THR A 217 5.87 -7.67 24.29
N VAL A 218 4.95 -8.27 23.53
CA VAL A 218 4.63 -7.90 22.15
C VAL A 218 3.13 -7.69 21.99
N LEU A 219 2.76 -6.43 21.73
CA LEU A 219 1.37 -6.01 21.47
C LEU A 219 1.14 -5.81 19.99
N ASP A 220 0.04 -6.32 19.45
CA ASP A 220 -0.48 -6.00 18.11
C ASP A 220 -1.63 -5.00 18.25
N GLY A 221 -1.54 -3.87 17.58
CA GLY A 221 -2.48 -2.78 17.75
C GLY A 221 -2.56 -1.84 16.55
N GLU A 222 -3.45 -0.88 16.64
CA GLU A 222 -3.58 0.21 15.69
C GLU A 222 -3.07 1.52 16.30
N LEU A 223 -2.09 2.14 15.67
CA LEU A 223 -1.57 3.46 16.03
C LEU A 223 -2.50 4.52 15.44
N LEU A 224 -2.99 5.39 16.29
CA LEU A 224 -3.97 6.44 15.96
C LEU A 224 -3.53 7.78 16.54
N VAL A 225 -3.92 8.88 15.91
CA VAL A 225 -3.94 10.19 16.58
C VAL A 225 -5.13 10.20 17.54
N TYR A 226 -4.88 10.62 18.79
CA TYR A 226 -5.93 10.68 19.80
C TYR A 226 -5.79 11.95 20.64
N LYS A 227 -6.77 12.82 20.51
CA LYS A 227 -6.78 14.12 21.18
C LYS A 227 -8.19 14.45 21.70
N GLU A 228 -8.28 14.97 22.93
CA GLU A 228 -9.55 15.41 23.51
C GLU A 228 -10.62 14.29 23.49
N ASN A 229 -10.20 13.07 23.81
CA ASN A 229 -11.05 11.87 23.78
C ASN A 229 -11.64 11.52 22.41
N LYS A 230 -11.06 12.06 21.32
CA LYS A 230 -11.48 11.78 19.94
C LYS A 230 -10.32 11.19 19.13
N ILE A 231 -10.66 10.24 18.26
CA ILE A 231 -9.73 9.70 17.27
C ILE A 231 -9.57 10.73 16.15
N GLY A 232 -8.35 11.08 15.81
CA GLY A 232 -8.00 11.91 14.66
C GLY A 232 -8.14 11.18 13.33
N SER A 233 -8.01 11.90 12.24
CA SER A 233 -8.01 11.32 10.89
C SER A 233 -6.67 10.62 10.58
N PHE A 234 -6.69 9.70 9.62
CA PHE A 234 -5.46 9.12 9.09
C PHE A 234 -4.52 10.19 8.48
N ASN A 235 -5.08 11.26 7.91
CA ASN A 235 -4.30 12.39 7.40
C ASN A 235 -3.49 13.10 8.50
N ASP A 236 -4.01 13.14 9.72
CA ASP A 236 -3.27 13.70 10.87
C ASP A 236 -2.10 12.81 11.26
N LEU A 237 -2.30 11.49 11.21
CA LEU A 237 -1.24 10.54 11.45
C LEU A 237 -0.15 10.62 10.36
N GLN A 238 -0.54 10.79 9.09
CA GLN A 238 0.41 10.96 7.98
C GLN A 238 1.33 12.19 8.13
N LYS A 239 0.90 13.23 8.83
CA LYS A 239 1.75 14.42 9.09
C LYS A 239 2.96 14.10 9.97
N ARG A 240 2.96 12.97 10.65
CA ARG A 240 4.09 12.46 11.44
C ARG A 240 4.99 11.50 10.67
N LEU A 241 4.40 10.74 9.72
CA LEU A 241 5.12 9.75 8.92
C LEU A 241 6.21 10.40 8.04
N GLY A 242 7.32 9.70 7.87
CA GLY A 242 8.45 10.13 7.04
C GLY A 242 9.28 11.28 7.62
N ARG A 243 8.95 11.80 8.81
CA ARG A 243 9.76 12.80 9.50
C ARG A 243 10.92 12.14 10.23
N LYS A 244 12.14 12.58 9.95
CA LYS A 244 13.33 12.13 10.69
C LYS A 244 13.34 12.63 12.14
N ASN A 245 12.86 13.86 12.36
CA ASN A 245 12.74 14.47 13.70
C ASN A 245 11.33 15.03 13.87
N VAL A 246 10.69 14.70 15.00
CA VAL A 246 9.37 15.18 15.35
C VAL A 246 9.50 16.19 16.49
N GLY A 247 9.27 17.46 16.18
CA GLY A 247 9.37 18.55 17.16
C GLY A 247 8.16 18.61 18.10
N LYS A 248 8.35 19.26 19.27
CA LYS A 248 7.35 19.38 20.34
C LYS A 248 5.96 19.83 19.86
N LYS A 249 5.90 20.84 18.99
CA LYS A 249 4.65 21.33 18.40
C LYS A 249 3.87 20.23 17.66
N THR A 250 4.55 19.36 16.94
CA THR A 250 3.91 18.24 16.19
C THR A 250 3.41 17.17 17.15
N LEU A 251 4.15 16.87 18.24
CA LEU A 251 3.72 15.93 19.27
C LEU A 251 2.43 16.41 19.96
N GLU A 252 2.38 17.69 20.33
CA GLU A 252 1.21 18.30 20.96
C GLU A 252 0.00 18.42 20.03
N GLN A 253 0.24 18.66 18.74
CA GLN A 253 -0.83 18.82 17.74
C GLN A 253 -1.44 17.47 17.33
N TYR A 254 -0.61 16.43 17.26
CA TYR A 254 -1.00 15.08 16.81
C TYR A 254 -0.55 14.00 17.83
N PRO A 255 -1.01 14.07 19.09
CA PRO A 255 -0.68 13.06 20.09
C PRO A 255 -1.24 11.70 19.68
N ILE A 256 -0.58 10.62 20.07
CA ILE A 256 -0.93 9.27 19.63
C ILE A 256 -1.42 8.38 20.76
N VAL A 257 -2.10 7.31 20.35
CA VAL A 257 -2.45 6.16 21.17
C VAL A 257 -2.27 4.88 20.35
N VAL A 258 -1.82 3.81 20.98
CA VAL A 258 -1.87 2.46 20.43
C VAL A 258 -3.11 1.78 20.97
N ARG A 259 -4.08 1.53 20.10
CA ARG A 259 -5.24 0.68 20.42
C ARG A 259 -4.89 -0.78 20.24
N ALA A 260 -4.48 -1.42 21.34
CA ALA A 260 -4.09 -2.81 21.35
C ALA A 260 -5.31 -3.73 21.20
N TYR A 261 -5.20 -4.75 20.36
CA TYR A 261 -6.25 -5.74 20.12
C TYR A 261 -5.75 -7.19 20.19
N ASP A 262 -4.43 -7.43 20.27
CA ASP A 262 -3.87 -8.75 20.52
C ASP A 262 -2.58 -8.68 21.34
N LEU A 263 -2.26 -9.75 22.05
CA LEU A 263 -1.05 -9.94 22.84
C LEU A 263 -0.34 -11.19 22.31
N LEU A 264 0.83 -10.99 21.72
CA LEU A 264 1.54 -12.06 21.02
C LEU A 264 2.63 -12.71 21.88
N GLU A 265 3.17 -11.94 22.81
CA GLU A 265 4.19 -12.39 23.76
C GLU A 265 3.98 -11.64 25.10
N TYR A 266 4.15 -12.34 26.19
CA TYR A 266 4.10 -11.76 27.53
C TYR A 266 5.08 -12.48 28.45
N ASP A 267 5.91 -11.72 29.15
CA ASP A 267 6.97 -12.25 30.01
C ASP A 267 7.83 -13.29 29.28
N SER A 268 8.24 -12.95 28.06
CA SER A 268 9.01 -13.81 27.13
C SER A 268 8.33 -15.14 26.74
N THR A 269 7.05 -15.30 27.06
CA THR A 269 6.26 -16.46 26.64
C THR A 269 5.52 -16.14 25.35
N ASP A 270 5.77 -16.91 24.29
CA ASP A 270 5.06 -16.82 23.00
C ASP A 270 3.63 -17.30 23.16
N LEU A 271 2.68 -16.41 22.95
CA LEU A 271 1.23 -16.69 23.10
C LEU A 271 0.53 -16.97 21.77
N ARG A 272 1.22 -16.91 20.64
CA ARG A 272 0.60 -17.03 19.30
C ARG A 272 -0.14 -18.38 19.09
N ASN A 273 0.31 -19.43 19.74
CA ASN A 273 -0.34 -20.74 19.72
C ASN A 273 -1.55 -20.86 20.66
N GLU A 274 -1.76 -19.88 21.55
CA GLU A 274 -2.94 -19.82 22.37
C GLU A 274 -4.16 -19.34 21.56
N THR A 275 -5.37 -19.61 22.06
CA THR A 275 -6.60 -19.10 21.43
C THR A 275 -6.68 -17.58 21.51
N TYR A 276 -7.33 -16.95 20.52
CA TYR A 276 -7.55 -15.49 20.54
C TYR A 276 -8.22 -15.03 21.83
N ASP A 277 -9.21 -15.78 22.33
CA ASP A 277 -9.93 -15.43 23.56
C ASP A 277 -8.98 -15.40 24.76
N LYS A 278 -8.07 -16.37 24.88
CA LYS A 278 -7.07 -16.43 25.97
C LYS A 278 -6.09 -15.30 25.89
N ARG A 279 -5.51 -15.03 24.69
CA ARG A 279 -4.61 -13.91 24.48
C ARG A 279 -5.28 -12.57 24.78
N ARG A 280 -6.54 -12.43 24.37
CA ARG A 280 -7.30 -11.21 24.58
C ARG A 280 -7.62 -10.94 26.06
N ASN A 281 -7.97 -11.96 26.82
CA ASN A 281 -8.21 -11.83 28.26
C ASN A 281 -6.94 -11.40 29.00
N GLN A 282 -5.78 -11.94 28.61
CA GLN A 282 -4.49 -11.50 29.16
C GLN A 282 -4.16 -10.05 28.78
N LEU A 283 -4.43 -9.64 27.52
CA LEU A 283 -4.28 -8.27 27.07
C LEU A 283 -5.13 -7.30 27.88
N GLU A 284 -6.41 -7.64 28.13
CA GLU A 284 -7.34 -6.81 28.90
C GLU A 284 -6.87 -6.65 30.33
N SER A 285 -6.35 -7.71 30.97
CA SER A 285 -5.72 -7.64 32.28
C SER A 285 -4.47 -6.78 32.30
N LEU A 286 -3.58 -6.95 31.30
CA LEU A 286 -2.35 -6.17 31.19
C LEU A 286 -2.65 -4.68 31.04
N VAL A 287 -3.46 -4.29 30.06
CA VAL A 287 -3.75 -2.87 29.78
C VAL A 287 -4.53 -2.23 30.93
N GLY A 288 -5.42 -2.98 31.59
CA GLY A 288 -6.11 -2.50 32.79
C GLY A 288 -5.17 -2.21 33.97
N LYS A 289 -4.13 -3.03 34.16
CA LYS A 289 -3.11 -2.80 35.19
C LYS A 289 -2.16 -1.64 34.83
N LEU A 290 -1.80 -1.52 33.55
CA LEU A 290 -0.88 -0.45 33.10
C LEU A 290 -1.52 0.93 33.23
N ASN A 291 -2.81 1.06 32.94
CA ASN A 291 -3.56 2.32 32.95
C ASN A 291 -2.78 3.50 32.36
N HIS A 292 -2.13 3.29 31.23
CA HIS A 292 -1.22 4.28 30.62
C HIS A 292 -1.88 4.95 29.41
N PRO A 293 -1.79 6.30 29.25
CA PRO A 293 -2.52 7.04 28.20
C PRO A 293 -2.13 6.64 26.78
N LEU A 294 -0.90 6.17 26.54
CA LEU A 294 -0.42 5.75 25.23
C LEU A 294 -0.93 4.37 24.78
N ILE A 295 -1.49 3.56 25.69
CA ILE A 295 -2.05 2.24 25.36
C ILE A 295 -3.49 2.18 25.80
N GLN A 296 -4.37 1.90 24.89
CA GLN A 296 -5.79 1.66 25.14
C GLN A 296 -6.24 0.36 24.48
N LEU A 297 -7.26 -0.29 25.03
CA LEU A 297 -7.87 -1.44 24.40
C LEU A 297 -8.72 -1.03 23.18
N SER A 298 -8.57 -1.72 22.07
CA SER A 298 -9.62 -1.78 21.07
C SER A 298 -10.77 -2.56 21.69
N LYS A 299 -11.91 -1.94 21.91
CA LYS A 299 -13.01 -2.57 22.63
C LYS A 299 -13.51 -3.81 21.88
N ARG A 300 -13.51 -4.96 22.56
CA ARG A 300 -14.03 -6.21 22.07
C ARG A 300 -15.51 -6.35 22.46
N TYR A 301 -16.35 -6.74 21.50
CA TYR A 301 -17.76 -6.97 21.70
C TYR A 301 -18.08 -8.44 21.43
N HIS A 302 -18.66 -9.10 22.42
CA HIS A 302 -19.16 -10.48 22.27
C HIS A 302 -20.46 -10.50 21.47
N ILE A 303 -20.56 -11.40 20.51
CA ILE A 303 -21.72 -11.49 19.64
C ILE A 303 -22.72 -12.47 20.23
N GLN A 304 -23.93 -12.00 20.47
CA GLN A 304 -25.06 -12.85 20.86
C GLN A 304 -25.99 -13.14 19.68
N LYS A 305 -26.19 -12.16 18.83
CA LYS A 305 -27.00 -12.21 17.61
C LYS A 305 -26.32 -11.39 16.48
N TRP A 306 -26.44 -11.87 15.27
CA TRP A 306 -25.82 -11.20 14.10
C TRP A 306 -26.45 -9.83 13.78
N GLU A 307 -27.71 -9.60 14.15
CA GLU A 307 -28.39 -8.31 13.96
C GLU A 307 -27.67 -7.17 14.71
N VAL A 308 -27.16 -7.45 15.91
CA VAL A 308 -26.38 -6.46 16.69
C VAL A 308 -25.10 -6.04 15.96
N VAL A 309 -24.45 -7.00 15.31
CA VAL A 309 -23.23 -6.72 14.53
C VAL A 309 -23.56 -5.88 13.30
N ARG A 310 -24.69 -6.12 12.66
CA ARG A 310 -25.17 -5.33 11.51
C ARG A 310 -25.43 -3.88 11.90
N HIS A 311 -26.10 -3.66 13.03
CA HIS A 311 -26.30 -2.31 13.56
C HIS A 311 -24.96 -1.61 13.91
N ALA A 312 -23.98 -2.33 14.46
CA ALA A 312 -22.65 -1.79 14.72
C ALA A 312 -21.90 -1.44 13.43
N TYR A 313 -22.08 -2.24 12.38
CA TYR A 313 -21.53 -1.95 11.04
C TYR A 313 -22.12 -0.67 10.45
N ASP A 314 -23.43 -0.48 10.51
CA ASP A 314 -24.10 0.73 10.00
C ASP A 314 -23.61 2.00 10.69
N ASN A 315 -23.27 1.89 11.98
CA ASN A 315 -22.72 2.99 12.79
C ASN A 315 -21.18 3.09 12.78
N ALA A 316 -20.49 2.28 11.97
CA ALA A 316 -19.02 2.25 12.00
C ALA A 316 -18.39 3.60 11.64
N ARG A 317 -18.91 4.30 10.63
CA ARG A 317 -18.40 5.63 10.24
C ARG A 317 -18.57 6.68 11.33
N SER A 318 -19.70 6.68 12.04
CA SER A 318 -19.94 7.57 13.18
C SER A 318 -18.91 7.35 14.30
N ASN A 319 -18.39 6.13 14.41
CA ASN A 319 -17.31 5.75 15.31
C ASN A 319 -15.90 5.96 14.72
N ARG A 320 -15.78 6.66 13.60
CA ARG A 320 -14.50 6.90 12.88
C ARG A 320 -13.75 5.61 12.57
N SER A 321 -14.47 4.59 12.15
CA SER A 321 -13.89 3.31 11.74
C SER A 321 -14.26 2.95 10.30
N GLU A 322 -13.41 2.17 9.64
CA GLU A 322 -13.62 1.67 8.27
C GLU A 322 -14.60 0.49 8.19
N GLY A 323 -15.19 0.09 9.30
CA GLY A 323 -16.04 -1.09 9.41
C GLY A 323 -15.73 -1.90 10.66
N LEU A 324 -15.88 -3.21 10.56
CA LEU A 324 -15.69 -4.15 11.66
C LEU A 324 -14.63 -5.20 11.35
N MET A 325 -13.93 -5.66 12.39
CA MET A 325 -13.13 -6.88 12.39
C MET A 325 -13.91 -7.97 13.13
N LEU A 326 -14.22 -9.07 12.44
CA LEU A 326 -14.83 -10.25 13.05
C LEU A 326 -13.73 -11.27 13.32
N LYS A 327 -13.62 -11.73 14.55
CA LYS A 327 -12.57 -12.66 14.97
C LYS A 327 -13.19 -13.87 15.68
N GLN A 328 -12.80 -15.07 15.24
CA GLN A 328 -13.22 -16.31 15.85
C GLN A 328 -12.41 -16.55 17.14
N LYS A 329 -13.10 -16.84 18.26
CA LYS A 329 -12.51 -16.89 19.61
C LYS A 329 -11.48 -18.01 19.78
N ASN A 330 -11.73 -19.18 19.19
CA ASN A 330 -10.94 -20.39 19.38
C ASN A 330 -9.84 -20.57 18.32
N THR A 331 -9.23 -19.48 17.86
CA THR A 331 -8.20 -19.51 16.81
C THR A 331 -6.86 -19.01 17.30
N THR A 332 -5.78 -19.60 16.78
CA THR A 332 -4.42 -19.17 17.05
C THR A 332 -4.04 -17.96 16.19
N TYR A 333 -2.93 -17.30 16.50
CA TYR A 333 -2.37 -16.23 15.68
C TYR A 333 -1.55 -16.83 14.55
N LYS A 334 -2.05 -16.79 13.33
CA LYS A 334 -1.45 -17.39 12.15
C LYS A 334 -0.59 -16.37 11.40
N ILE A 335 0.19 -16.84 10.42
CA ILE A 335 1.03 -15.98 9.58
C ILE A 335 0.35 -15.68 8.25
N GLY A 336 0.44 -14.42 7.83
CA GLY A 336 -0.07 -13.96 6.55
C GLY A 336 -1.59 -14.03 6.46
N ARG A 337 -2.13 -14.24 5.27
CA ARG A 337 -3.57 -14.24 5.04
C ARG A 337 -4.11 -15.66 5.03
N LYS A 338 -4.94 -16.00 6.01
CA LYS A 338 -5.64 -17.29 6.10
C LYS A 338 -7.15 -17.05 6.13
N LYS A 339 -7.90 -17.79 5.32
CA LYS A 339 -9.36 -17.66 5.25
C LYS A 339 -10.01 -18.46 6.40
N GLY A 340 -11.03 -17.90 7.01
CA GLY A 340 -11.88 -18.61 7.96
C GLY A 340 -11.97 -17.98 9.36
N ASP A 341 -10.85 -17.51 9.90
CA ASP A 341 -10.77 -17.13 11.32
C ASP A 341 -11.01 -15.65 11.58
N TRP A 342 -10.42 -14.79 10.71
CA TRP A 342 -10.51 -13.34 10.84
C TRP A 342 -11.04 -12.73 9.56
N TRP A 343 -12.08 -11.88 9.70
CA TRP A 343 -12.72 -11.20 8.60
C TRP A 343 -12.73 -9.69 8.83
N LYS A 344 -12.49 -8.93 7.80
CA LYS A 344 -12.72 -7.48 7.76
C LYS A 344 -14.00 -7.21 6.97
N TRP A 345 -14.96 -6.62 7.65
CA TRP A 345 -16.21 -6.18 7.05
C TRP A 345 -16.17 -4.66 6.93
N LYS A 346 -15.70 -4.18 5.77
CA LYS A 346 -15.58 -2.76 5.50
C LYS A 346 -16.95 -2.18 5.13
N VAL A 347 -17.20 -0.94 5.61
CA VAL A 347 -18.36 -0.17 5.14
C VAL A 347 -18.24 0.09 3.65
N GLU A 348 -19.39 0.19 2.97
CA GLU A 348 -19.42 0.51 1.55
C GLU A 348 -18.67 1.84 1.28
N PRO A 349 -17.90 1.94 0.20
CA PRO A 349 -17.21 3.17 -0.14
C PRO A 349 -18.19 4.31 -0.37
N LEU A 350 -17.72 5.54 -0.21
CA LEU A 350 -18.44 6.71 -0.71
C LEU A 350 -18.37 6.69 -2.23
N THR A 351 -19.44 7.15 -2.90
CA THR A 351 -19.50 7.20 -4.36
C THR A 351 -19.95 8.57 -4.84
N ILE A 352 -19.52 8.92 -6.06
CA ILE A 352 -19.91 10.12 -6.76
C ILE A 352 -19.88 9.90 -8.27
N ASP A 353 -20.86 10.43 -8.98
CA ASP A 353 -20.89 10.37 -10.43
C ASP A 353 -20.09 11.51 -11.04
N ALA A 354 -19.10 11.20 -11.87
CA ALA A 354 -18.14 12.15 -12.40
C ALA A 354 -17.87 11.95 -13.89
N VAL A 355 -17.48 13.02 -14.54
CA VAL A 355 -17.25 13.07 -16.00
C VAL A 355 -15.80 12.76 -16.33
N LEU A 356 -15.54 11.91 -17.29
CA LEU A 356 -14.22 11.65 -17.86
C LEU A 356 -13.74 12.87 -18.66
N THR A 357 -12.59 13.43 -18.31
CA THR A 357 -12.03 14.61 -18.98
C THR A 357 -10.64 14.38 -19.57
N TYR A 358 -9.81 13.54 -18.93
CA TYR A 358 -8.49 13.19 -19.45
C TYR A 358 -8.24 11.68 -19.32
N ALA A 359 -7.44 11.17 -20.24
CA ALA A 359 -6.97 9.81 -20.20
C ALA A 359 -5.46 9.75 -20.50
N MET A 360 -4.75 8.85 -19.83
CA MET A 360 -3.33 8.61 -20.04
C MET A 360 -3.10 7.15 -20.39
N ARG A 361 -2.16 6.88 -21.28
CA ARG A 361 -1.77 5.51 -21.62
C ARG A 361 -1.20 4.77 -20.42
N GLY A 362 -1.51 3.51 -20.32
CA GLY A 362 -0.98 2.62 -19.30
C GLY A 362 0.49 2.30 -19.49
N HIS A 363 1.03 1.49 -18.58
CA HIS A 363 2.41 1.02 -18.61
C HIS A 363 2.49 -0.50 -18.80
N GLY A 364 3.60 -0.98 -19.31
CA GLY A 364 3.83 -2.41 -19.54
C GLY A 364 2.84 -3.00 -20.55
N ARG A 365 2.25 -4.14 -20.26
CA ARG A 365 1.32 -4.85 -21.15
C ARG A 365 0.09 -4.03 -21.62
N ARG A 366 -0.20 -2.91 -20.97
CA ARG A 366 -1.32 -2.01 -21.26
C ARG A 366 -0.87 -0.67 -21.83
N SER A 367 0.36 -0.56 -22.33
CA SER A 367 0.91 0.69 -22.88
C SER A 367 0.22 1.17 -24.16
N ASN A 368 -0.44 0.26 -24.87
CA ASN A 368 -1.24 0.55 -26.06
C ASN A 368 -2.71 0.94 -25.75
N LEU A 369 -3.13 0.87 -24.49
CA LEU A 369 -4.48 1.21 -24.03
C LEU A 369 -4.43 2.42 -23.10
N PHE A 370 -5.49 3.21 -23.09
CA PHE A 370 -5.71 4.22 -22.07
C PHE A 370 -6.26 3.56 -20.82
N THR A 371 -5.55 3.65 -19.68
CA THR A 371 -5.91 2.96 -18.44
C THR A 371 -5.97 3.87 -17.22
N ASP A 372 -5.36 5.06 -17.31
CA ASP A 372 -5.40 6.06 -16.25
C ASP A 372 -6.34 7.18 -16.68
N TYR A 373 -7.42 7.34 -15.93
CA TYR A 373 -8.49 8.28 -16.25
C TYR A 373 -8.56 9.39 -15.21
N THR A 374 -8.76 10.63 -15.67
CA THR A 374 -8.99 11.80 -14.81
C THR A 374 -10.44 12.21 -14.90
N PHE A 375 -11.06 12.37 -13.74
CA PHE A 375 -12.47 12.69 -13.59
C PHE A 375 -12.68 14.08 -13.04
N ALA A 376 -13.75 14.72 -13.49
CA ALA A 376 -14.17 16.06 -13.11
C ALA A 376 -15.62 16.09 -12.60
N LEU A 377 -15.90 17.07 -11.78
CA LEU A 377 -17.23 17.39 -11.25
C LEU A 377 -17.63 18.79 -11.68
N TRP A 378 -18.91 19.04 -11.72
CA TRP A 378 -19.43 20.37 -12.00
C TRP A 378 -19.17 21.33 -10.82
N LYS A 379 -18.70 22.51 -11.14
CA LYS A 379 -18.55 23.62 -10.19
C LYS A 379 -19.24 24.86 -10.75
N SER A 380 -20.11 25.45 -9.97
CA SER A 380 -20.72 26.71 -10.33
C SER A 380 -19.67 27.83 -10.22
N SER A 381 -19.51 28.59 -11.30
CA SER A 381 -18.67 29.78 -11.34
C SER A 381 -19.46 30.98 -10.79
N GLU A 382 -18.75 31.99 -10.30
CA GLU A 382 -19.36 33.25 -9.84
C GLU A 382 -20.16 33.96 -10.94
N ASN A 383 -19.87 33.67 -12.19
CA ASN A 383 -20.57 34.23 -13.36
C ASN A 383 -21.79 33.40 -13.80
N GLY A 384 -22.21 32.40 -13.02
CA GLY A 384 -23.35 31.53 -13.32
C GLY A 384 -23.11 30.48 -14.41
N GLN A 385 -21.88 30.33 -14.92
CA GLN A 385 -21.49 29.27 -15.83
C GLN A 385 -20.93 28.07 -15.03
N ASN A 386 -21.38 26.87 -15.34
CA ASN A 386 -20.83 25.65 -14.75
C ASN A 386 -19.57 25.23 -15.50
N GLU A 387 -18.51 24.94 -14.76
CA GLU A 387 -17.25 24.40 -15.29
C GLU A 387 -16.98 23.00 -14.74
N LEU A 388 -16.30 22.15 -15.53
CA LEU A 388 -15.82 20.85 -15.07
C LEU A 388 -14.45 20.98 -14.40
N VAL A 389 -14.37 20.71 -13.10
CA VAL A 389 -13.15 20.80 -12.30
C VAL A 389 -12.67 19.41 -11.92
N THR A 390 -11.44 19.09 -12.28
CA THR A 390 -10.83 17.78 -11.97
C THR A 390 -10.64 17.58 -10.47
N PHE A 391 -10.94 16.36 -9.98
CA PHE A 391 -10.80 16.01 -8.56
C PHE A 391 -10.10 14.69 -8.29
N ALA A 392 -10.15 13.73 -9.22
CA ALA A 392 -9.57 12.40 -8.99
C ALA A 392 -8.99 11.77 -10.27
N LYS A 393 -8.02 10.87 -10.06
CA LYS A 393 -7.56 9.92 -11.07
C LYS A 393 -7.90 8.51 -10.62
N ALA A 394 -8.43 7.68 -11.51
CA ALA A 394 -8.72 6.28 -11.25
C ALA A 394 -8.29 5.40 -12.43
N TYR A 395 -7.87 4.17 -12.15
CA TYR A 395 -7.26 3.26 -13.14
C TYR A 395 -7.77 1.82 -13.07
N SER A 396 -8.79 1.54 -12.27
CA SER A 396 -9.35 0.19 -12.11
C SER A 396 -10.86 0.24 -12.02
N GLY A 397 -11.52 -0.88 -12.27
CA GLY A 397 -12.94 -1.08 -12.09
C GLY A 397 -13.75 -1.29 -13.37
N LEU A 398 -13.13 -1.17 -14.55
CA LEU A 398 -13.77 -1.52 -15.82
C LEU A 398 -13.50 -2.98 -16.16
N THR A 399 -14.46 -3.61 -16.86
CA THR A 399 -14.27 -4.89 -17.53
C THR A 399 -13.42 -4.72 -18.78
N ASP A 400 -12.84 -5.81 -19.30
CA ASP A 400 -12.03 -5.76 -20.53
C ASP A 400 -12.83 -5.28 -21.75
N ALA A 401 -14.14 -5.53 -21.80
CA ALA A 401 -15.03 -5.02 -22.84
C ALA A 401 -15.20 -3.50 -22.73
N GLU A 402 -15.50 -3.00 -21.53
CA GLU A 402 -15.62 -1.56 -21.28
C GLU A 402 -14.30 -0.83 -21.52
N PHE A 403 -13.15 -1.42 -21.17
CA PHE A 403 -11.84 -0.84 -21.51
C PHE A 403 -11.69 -0.60 -23.00
N LYS A 404 -12.10 -1.55 -23.86
CA LYS A 404 -12.03 -1.41 -25.30
C LYS A 404 -12.98 -0.33 -25.84
N GLU A 405 -14.19 -0.26 -25.30
CA GLU A 405 -15.17 0.77 -25.65
C GLU A 405 -14.66 2.17 -25.29
N VAL A 406 -14.15 2.35 -24.06
CA VAL A 406 -13.60 3.63 -23.58
C VAL A 406 -12.33 4.02 -24.35
N ASP A 407 -11.43 3.07 -24.64
CA ASP A 407 -10.26 3.30 -25.48
C ASP A 407 -10.63 3.76 -26.90
N SER A 408 -11.64 3.12 -27.49
CA SER A 408 -12.18 3.54 -28.82
C SER A 408 -12.78 4.96 -28.76
N PHE A 409 -13.54 5.27 -27.71
CA PHE A 409 -14.09 6.59 -27.48
C PHE A 409 -12.99 7.65 -27.38
N ILE A 410 -11.96 7.42 -26.54
CA ILE A 410 -10.85 8.34 -26.34
C ILE A 410 -10.12 8.63 -27.66
N LYS A 411 -9.85 7.60 -28.47
CA LYS A 411 -9.18 7.75 -29.76
C LYS A 411 -9.98 8.61 -30.74
N LYS A 412 -11.31 8.50 -30.74
CA LYS A 412 -12.21 9.24 -31.63
C LYS A 412 -12.51 10.66 -31.15
N ASN A 413 -12.54 10.88 -29.82
CA ASN A 413 -13.01 12.12 -29.20
C ASN A 413 -11.89 12.88 -28.47
N THR A 414 -10.62 12.67 -28.85
CA THR A 414 -9.48 13.44 -28.35
C THR A 414 -9.57 14.88 -28.86
N ILE A 415 -9.58 15.86 -27.95
CA ILE A 415 -9.52 17.28 -28.26
C ILE A 415 -8.06 17.70 -28.43
N GLU A 416 -7.21 17.42 -27.42
CA GLU A 416 -5.81 17.82 -27.36
C GLU A 416 -4.91 16.70 -26.88
N ARG A 417 -3.63 16.78 -27.24
CA ARG A 417 -2.61 15.79 -26.88
C ARG A 417 -1.48 16.48 -26.09
N PHE A 418 -1.26 16.01 -24.87
CA PHE A 418 -0.20 16.47 -23.97
C PHE A 418 0.76 15.30 -23.67
N GLY A 419 1.68 15.02 -24.61
CA GLY A 419 2.51 13.82 -24.48
C GLY A 419 1.68 12.54 -24.35
N PRO A 420 1.78 11.76 -23.24
CA PRO A 420 0.98 10.55 -23.04
C PRO A 420 -0.48 10.80 -22.67
N VAL A 421 -0.84 12.04 -22.31
CA VAL A 421 -2.19 12.41 -21.88
C VAL A 421 -3.02 12.90 -23.06
N ARG A 422 -4.30 12.56 -23.06
CA ARG A 422 -5.32 13.05 -23.99
C ARG A 422 -6.40 13.78 -23.22
N SER A 423 -6.76 14.99 -23.61
CA SER A 423 -8.02 15.57 -23.20
C SER A 423 -9.10 15.06 -24.15
N VAL A 424 -10.28 14.76 -23.63
CA VAL A 424 -11.37 14.18 -24.38
C VAL A 424 -12.64 15.01 -24.25
N HIS A 425 -13.52 14.92 -25.26
CA HIS A 425 -14.85 15.49 -25.13
C HIS A 425 -15.57 14.93 -23.92
N PRO A 426 -16.11 15.77 -23.02
CA PRO A 426 -16.75 15.34 -21.79
C PRO A 426 -18.14 14.78 -22.10
N GLU A 427 -18.24 13.48 -22.27
CA GLU A 427 -19.49 12.77 -22.61
C GLU A 427 -19.74 11.57 -21.68
N LEU A 428 -18.68 10.95 -21.15
CA LEU A 428 -18.81 9.73 -20.38
C LEU A 428 -18.88 10.00 -18.88
N VAL A 429 -19.89 9.46 -18.22
CA VAL A 429 -20.10 9.55 -16.77
C VAL A 429 -19.77 8.21 -16.11
N PHE A 430 -19.02 8.27 -15.01
CA PHE A 430 -18.63 7.11 -14.22
C PHE A 430 -18.95 7.32 -12.75
N GLU A 431 -19.39 6.28 -12.08
CA GLU A 431 -19.47 6.26 -10.63
C GLU A 431 -18.09 5.95 -10.06
N ILE A 432 -17.54 6.90 -9.33
CA ILE A 432 -16.22 6.83 -8.69
C ILE A 432 -16.41 6.54 -7.21
N ALA A 433 -15.86 5.40 -6.78
CA ALA A 433 -15.83 5.00 -5.37
C ALA A 433 -14.53 5.48 -4.71
N PHE A 434 -14.60 5.86 -3.43
CA PHE A 434 -13.44 6.26 -2.63
C PHE A 434 -13.67 5.99 -1.14
N GLU A 435 -12.58 5.80 -0.38
CA GLU A 435 -12.65 5.43 1.05
C GLU A 435 -12.79 6.63 1.98
N GLY A 436 -12.43 7.83 1.51
CA GLY A 436 -12.52 9.04 2.32
C GLY A 436 -12.34 10.31 1.48
N VAL A 437 -12.76 11.42 2.04
CA VAL A 437 -12.72 12.74 1.43
C VAL A 437 -12.25 13.78 2.45
N ALA A 438 -11.42 14.73 2.02
CA ALA A 438 -10.87 15.77 2.87
C ALA A 438 -10.63 17.07 2.08
N ASN A 439 -10.62 18.21 2.76
CA ASN A 439 -10.21 19.48 2.18
C ASN A 439 -8.76 19.43 1.70
N SER A 440 -8.46 20.03 0.56
CA SER A 440 -7.14 20.05 -0.03
C SER A 440 -6.87 21.35 -0.78
N SER A 441 -5.83 22.06 -0.38
CA SER A 441 -5.36 23.25 -1.11
C SER A 441 -4.57 22.92 -2.38
N ARG A 442 -4.22 21.66 -2.61
CA ARG A 442 -3.43 21.22 -3.77
C ARG A 442 -4.26 20.91 -5.01
N HIS A 443 -5.55 20.63 -4.83
CA HIS A 443 -6.46 20.28 -5.91
C HIS A 443 -7.33 21.49 -6.30
N LYS A 444 -7.57 21.69 -7.60
CA LYS A 444 -8.46 22.74 -8.11
C LYS A 444 -9.88 22.65 -7.55
N SER A 445 -10.35 21.43 -7.28
CA SER A 445 -11.65 21.19 -6.63
C SER A 445 -11.70 21.63 -5.17
N GLY A 446 -10.55 21.89 -4.54
CA GLY A 446 -10.46 22.12 -3.10
C GLY A 446 -10.60 20.86 -2.24
N VAL A 447 -10.72 19.68 -2.87
CA VAL A 447 -10.99 18.40 -2.20
C VAL A 447 -10.02 17.32 -2.68
N ALA A 448 -9.58 16.46 -1.78
CA ALA A 448 -8.84 15.23 -2.09
C ALA A 448 -9.65 14.01 -1.67
N VAL A 449 -9.65 12.98 -2.50
CA VAL A 449 -10.27 11.69 -2.22
C VAL A 449 -9.21 10.59 -2.03
N ARG A 450 -9.51 9.61 -1.18
CA ARG A 450 -8.59 8.52 -0.83
C ARG A 450 -8.97 7.25 -1.57
N PHE A 451 -8.02 6.65 -2.27
CA PHE A 451 -8.19 5.42 -3.06
C PHE A 451 -9.34 5.47 -4.07
N PRO A 452 -9.36 6.48 -4.96
CA PRO A 452 -10.39 6.56 -5.98
C PRO A 452 -10.28 5.39 -6.97
N ARG A 453 -11.42 4.82 -7.31
CA ARG A 453 -11.55 3.74 -8.29
C ARG A 453 -12.88 3.86 -9.02
N ILE A 454 -12.92 3.41 -10.26
CA ILE A 454 -14.16 3.31 -11.02
C ILE A 454 -14.98 2.16 -10.40
N LEU A 455 -16.22 2.43 -10.01
CA LEU A 455 -17.16 1.41 -9.56
C LEU A 455 -17.92 0.83 -10.76
N ARG A 456 -18.41 1.71 -11.61
CA ARG A 456 -19.10 1.34 -12.86
C ARG A 456 -19.18 2.51 -13.84
N TRP A 457 -19.37 2.20 -15.10
CA TRP A 457 -19.72 3.16 -16.13
C TRP A 457 -21.23 3.47 -16.11
N ARG A 458 -21.59 4.73 -15.98
CA ARG A 458 -22.97 5.20 -15.90
C ARG A 458 -23.50 5.52 -17.31
N LYS A 459 -23.69 4.47 -18.14
CA LYS A 459 -24.26 4.60 -19.48
C LYS A 459 -25.70 5.14 -19.48
N ASP A 460 -26.34 5.11 -18.32
CA ASP A 460 -27.69 5.62 -18.05
C ASP A 460 -27.75 7.12 -17.76
N LYS A 461 -26.60 7.78 -17.60
CA LYS A 461 -26.53 9.21 -17.23
C LYS A 461 -25.88 10.07 -18.31
N SER A 462 -26.46 11.23 -18.53
CA SER A 462 -25.84 12.33 -19.27
C SER A 462 -24.86 13.11 -18.38
N ILE A 463 -23.98 13.89 -18.99
CA ILE A 463 -22.98 14.70 -18.24
C ILE A 463 -23.63 15.75 -17.31
N ASN A 464 -24.82 16.22 -17.64
CA ASN A 464 -25.55 17.20 -16.82
C ASN A 464 -26.09 16.59 -15.52
N GLU A 465 -26.15 15.27 -15.42
CA GLU A 465 -26.58 14.52 -14.24
C GLU A 465 -25.40 14.09 -13.38
N ALA A 466 -24.16 14.41 -13.78
CA ALA A 466 -22.99 14.22 -12.95
C ALA A 466 -23.03 15.16 -11.75
N ASN A 467 -22.43 14.71 -10.65
CA ASN A 467 -22.44 15.45 -9.40
C ASN A 467 -21.56 16.71 -9.45
N THR A 468 -21.75 17.55 -8.43
CA THR A 468 -21.03 18.80 -8.24
C THR A 468 -19.88 18.66 -7.24
N VAL A 469 -18.97 19.65 -7.24
CA VAL A 469 -17.92 19.76 -6.21
C VAL A 469 -18.54 19.93 -4.81
N ASP A 470 -19.70 20.59 -4.71
CA ASP A 470 -20.36 20.81 -3.43
C ASP A 470 -21.01 19.52 -2.90
N ASP A 471 -21.52 18.65 -3.78
CA ASP A 471 -21.94 17.29 -3.40
C ASP A 471 -20.75 16.51 -2.79
N LEU A 472 -19.57 16.60 -3.43
CA LEU A 472 -18.37 15.95 -2.91
C LEU A 472 -17.94 16.53 -1.56
N LYS A 473 -18.02 17.85 -1.37
CA LYS A 473 -17.71 18.50 -0.08
C LYS A 473 -18.68 18.13 1.02
N SER A 474 -19.96 17.91 0.70
CA SER A 474 -20.97 17.50 1.68
C SER A 474 -20.67 16.12 2.31
N LEU A 475 -19.84 15.30 1.65
CA LEU A 475 -19.39 14.01 2.16
C LEU A 475 -18.21 14.13 3.13
N ILE A 476 -17.63 15.31 3.33
CA ILE A 476 -16.56 15.56 4.30
C ILE A 476 -17.16 15.42 5.70
N PRO A 477 -16.64 14.51 6.56
CA PRO A 477 -17.12 14.39 7.91
C PRO A 477 -16.98 15.71 8.67
N ASN A 478 -18.05 16.20 9.24
CA ASN A 478 -18.01 17.33 10.18
C ASN A 478 -17.06 16.96 11.33
N GLY A 479 -16.04 17.78 11.59
CA GLY A 479 -14.92 17.52 12.50
C GLY A 479 -15.31 17.32 13.98
#